data_4cf47c0acc93387dc30ad3cf10010e27
#
_entry.id   4cf47c0acc93387dc30ad3cf10010e27
#
_cell.length_a   1.000
_cell.length_b   1.000
_cell.length_c   1.000
_cell.angle_alpha   90.00
_cell.angle_beta   90.00
_cell.angle_gamma   90.00
#
_symmetry.space_group_name_H-M   'P 1'
#
loop_
_entity.id
_entity.type
_entity.pdbx_description
1 polymer ?
#
loop_
_entity_poly.entity_id
_entity_poly.type
_entity_poly.pdbx_seq_one_letter_code
_entity_poly.pdbx_strand_id
1 'polypeptide(L)'
;TWMFALGVIDIQAFFAQLYAHADVKHEPATAGRAMNGHFASRYINPDGSWVNQVEAYNVAADVSPTASQMPRLVGLAFASTLYRQLPELKPFSQFSRNGDEVAWGTIGNASTAEGMFWESVNAIGVLQAPAVITIYDDGFGISVPNQFQMVKENIGAILKGFERDPNPPRSTDIGYDLYTVRAWDYPALLETYAAAAEIAREYHIPAIVHVTEVTQPLGHSTSGSHERYKSAERLQWEAEHDCLLKMRAWMIENGLASKDELNAYETEDRQRVEESRKTAWEAYNAPLQQIRREAVELFSQIPSASGIRENLSNLPAFTKRDIFAAAHEILRLERNNPTPALQKLQAWYQAENAAAAETISSHLHSPWADAAIRVPAVKPVYSASSPSQTGFEVVNAFFDAAFARDPRTIAFGEDVGKLGDVNQGFRGLQEKYGFLRVMDTGIREVTILGQAIGLAMRGLRPICEIQYLDYLLYALQLMSDDLANLLWRTAGGQKAPVIIRTRGHRLEGIWHSGSPMAGIINLVRGIHVLVPRNLTQAGGFYNTLLRAEEPGLVVEPLNGYRLKERLPDNLAEMTVPLGMPEILRQGTDVTVVTYGSCCRIALDAAEK
;
A
#
# COMPACT_ATOMS: atom_id res chain seq x y z
N THR A 1 -1.71 -5.55 19.50
CA THR A 1 -1.01 -5.78 20.78
C THR A 1 0.49 -5.78 20.59
N TRP A 2 1.05 -6.59 19.66
CA TRP A 2 2.49 -6.69 19.45
C TRP A 2 3.15 -5.36 19.02
N MET A 3 2.41 -4.46 18.34
CA MET A 3 2.90 -3.10 17.99
C MET A 3 3.26 -2.28 19.23
N PHE A 4 2.48 -2.41 20.29
CA PHE A 4 2.78 -1.78 21.59
C PHE A 4 3.98 -2.46 22.26
N ALA A 5 4.03 -3.79 22.24
CA ALA A 5 5.13 -4.55 22.82
C ALA A 5 6.48 -4.23 22.17
N LEU A 6 6.50 -3.95 20.86
CA LEU A 6 7.70 -3.55 20.12
C LEU A 6 8.01 -2.05 20.23
N GLY A 7 7.16 -1.25 20.87
CA GLY A 7 7.33 0.20 20.98
C GLY A 7 7.13 0.96 19.66
N VAL A 8 6.50 0.35 18.67
CA VAL A 8 6.22 1.00 17.36
C VAL A 8 5.12 2.04 17.49
N ILE A 9 4.16 1.81 18.39
CA ILE A 9 3.09 2.74 18.74
C ILE A 9 2.91 2.78 20.26
N ASP A 10 2.57 3.93 20.82
CA ASP A 10 2.18 4.07 22.20
C ASP A 10 0.65 4.14 22.37
N ILE A 11 0.18 4.01 23.62
CA ILE A 11 -1.26 4.01 23.92
C ILE A 11 -1.89 5.37 23.62
N GLN A 12 -1.17 6.46 23.81
CA GLN A 12 -1.67 7.80 23.52
C GLN A 12 -1.89 8.02 22.02
N ALA A 13 -0.94 7.57 21.17
CA ALA A 13 -1.08 7.61 19.71
C ALA A 13 -2.25 6.74 19.22
N PHE A 14 -2.51 5.59 19.87
CA PHE A 14 -3.69 4.79 19.58
C PHE A 14 -5.00 5.54 19.82
N PHE A 15 -5.11 6.29 20.93
CA PHE A 15 -6.27 7.14 21.18
C PHE A 15 -6.33 8.34 20.24
N ALA A 16 -5.19 8.91 19.88
CA ALA A 16 -5.14 9.98 18.87
C ALA A 16 -5.68 9.49 17.51
N GLN A 17 -5.37 8.23 17.11
CA GLN A 17 -5.95 7.60 15.93
C GLN A 17 -7.47 7.40 16.08
N LEU A 18 -7.96 6.95 17.25
CA LEU A 18 -9.39 6.81 17.53
C LEU A 18 -10.15 8.13 17.36
N TYR A 19 -9.52 9.26 17.72
CA TYR A 19 -10.08 10.61 17.56
C TYR A 19 -9.84 11.19 16.16
N ALA A 20 -9.20 10.48 15.25
CA ALA A 20 -8.78 10.97 13.94
C ALA A 20 -7.95 12.27 14.03
N HIS A 21 -6.98 12.31 14.94
CA HIS A 21 -6.13 13.49 15.14
C HIS A 21 -5.24 13.68 13.91
N ALA A 22 -5.50 14.72 13.15
CA ALA A 22 -4.92 14.98 11.83
C ALA A 22 -3.50 15.59 11.91
N ASP A 23 -2.61 14.97 12.68
CA ASP A 23 -1.24 15.42 12.91
C ASP A 23 -0.30 14.22 13.14
N VAL A 24 0.75 14.11 12.35
CA VAL A 24 1.77 13.04 12.49
C VAL A 24 2.54 13.07 13.80
N LYS A 25 2.54 14.20 14.52
CA LYS A 25 3.19 14.30 15.82
C LYS A 25 2.42 13.53 16.90
N HIS A 26 1.09 13.50 16.81
CA HIS A 26 0.20 12.86 17.78
C HIS A 26 -0.25 11.48 17.29
N GLU A 27 -0.48 11.33 15.98
CA GLU A 27 -0.83 10.07 15.34
C GLU A 27 0.15 9.80 14.18
N PRO A 28 1.30 9.15 14.46
CA PRO A 28 2.39 9.02 13.52
C PRO A 28 2.13 8.05 12.36
N ALA A 29 1.16 7.12 12.49
CA ALA A 29 0.89 6.12 11.48
C ALA A 29 0.17 6.69 10.26
N THR A 30 -0.88 7.50 10.47
CA THR A 30 -1.79 7.92 9.40
C THR A 30 -2.20 9.41 9.46
N ALA A 31 -1.86 10.12 10.53
CA ALA A 31 -2.40 11.46 10.81
C ALA A 31 -3.93 11.50 10.76
N GLY A 32 -4.59 10.50 11.35
CA GLY A 32 -6.04 10.40 11.41
C GLY A 32 -6.74 10.05 10.09
N ARG A 33 -6.01 9.62 9.06
CA ARG A 33 -6.55 9.33 7.73
C ARG A 33 -7.03 7.88 7.55
N ALA A 34 -6.70 6.98 8.47
CA ALA A 34 -7.16 5.60 8.48
C ALA A 34 -8.11 5.34 9.64
N MET A 35 -8.84 4.22 9.57
CA MET A 35 -9.64 3.72 10.69
C MET A 35 -8.75 3.40 11.89
N ASN A 36 -9.33 3.50 13.10
CA ASN A 36 -8.65 3.06 14.31
C ASN A 36 -8.24 1.58 14.24
N GLY A 37 -7.05 1.28 14.75
CA GLY A 37 -6.47 -0.07 14.70
C GLY A 37 -5.73 -0.40 13.40
N HIS A 38 -5.53 0.59 12.50
CA HIS A 38 -4.72 0.46 11.29
C HIS A 38 -3.38 1.17 11.48
N PHE A 39 -2.31 0.42 11.48
CA PHE A 39 -0.98 0.91 11.86
C PHE A 39 -0.02 0.96 10.69
N ALA A 40 0.99 1.80 10.84
CA ALA A 40 2.15 1.89 9.95
C ALA A 40 3.34 2.47 10.72
N SER A 41 4.54 1.99 10.44
CA SER A 41 5.74 2.74 10.80
C SER A 41 6.15 3.67 9.66
N ARG A 42 6.94 4.68 9.96
CA ARG A 42 7.40 5.61 8.92
C ARG A 42 8.66 5.06 8.25
N TYR A 43 8.61 4.91 6.92
CA TYR A 43 9.74 4.51 6.06
C TYR A 43 10.43 5.71 5.43
N ILE A 44 9.79 6.89 5.49
CA ILE A 44 10.19 8.10 4.81
C ILE A 44 10.38 9.20 5.84
N ASN A 45 11.52 9.89 5.77
CA ASN A 45 11.85 11.08 6.52
C ASN A 45 11.02 12.30 6.03
N PRO A 46 10.92 13.38 6.83
CA PRO A 46 10.21 14.59 6.42
C PRO A 46 10.71 15.24 5.13
N ASP A 47 11.96 15.00 4.74
CA ASP A 47 12.57 15.51 3.50
C ASP A 47 12.33 14.60 2.27
N GLY A 48 11.62 13.48 2.44
CA GLY A 48 11.34 12.51 1.39
C GLY A 48 12.37 11.39 1.24
N SER A 49 13.49 11.44 1.97
CA SER A 49 14.50 10.38 1.95
C SER A 49 14.03 9.12 2.70
N TRP A 50 14.56 7.97 2.31
CA TRP A 50 14.28 6.71 3.00
C TRP A 50 14.97 6.66 4.36
N VAL A 51 14.26 6.15 5.37
CA VAL A 51 14.88 5.80 6.66
C VAL A 51 15.78 4.56 6.50
N ASN A 52 16.68 4.35 7.44
CA ASN A 52 17.45 3.11 7.50
C ASN A 52 16.55 1.99 8.05
N GLN A 53 16.00 1.17 7.13
CA GLN A 53 15.03 0.13 7.47
C GLN A 53 15.63 -1.01 8.33
N VAL A 54 16.95 -1.23 8.28
CA VAL A 54 17.60 -2.30 9.06
C VAL A 54 17.78 -1.95 10.54
N GLU A 55 17.56 -0.71 10.93
CA GLU A 55 17.70 -0.22 12.31
C GLU A 55 16.36 -0.09 13.04
N ALA A 56 15.24 -0.42 12.39
CA ALA A 56 13.90 -0.27 12.96
C ALA A 56 12.99 -1.46 12.63
N TYR A 57 11.92 -1.61 13.41
CA TYR A 57 10.82 -2.49 13.03
C TYR A 57 10.00 -1.84 11.92
N ASN A 58 9.89 -2.53 10.79
CA ASN A 58 9.18 -2.03 9.62
C ASN A 58 7.76 -2.60 9.57
N VAL A 59 6.78 -1.76 9.79
CA VAL A 59 5.38 -2.13 9.73
C VAL A 59 4.76 -1.47 8.50
N ALA A 60 4.48 -2.28 7.49
CA ALA A 60 3.79 -1.82 6.28
C ALA A 60 2.35 -1.40 6.63
N ALA A 61 1.90 -0.28 6.08
CA ALA A 61 0.58 0.28 6.38
C ALA A 61 -0.54 -0.72 6.15
N ASP A 62 -1.39 -0.92 7.15
CA ASP A 62 -2.51 -1.85 7.07
C ASP A 62 -3.46 -1.51 5.92
N VAL A 63 -4.06 -2.55 5.34
CA VAL A 63 -5.08 -2.46 4.30
C VAL A 63 -6.35 -3.11 4.84
N SER A 64 -7.48 -2.39 4.79
CA SER A 64 -8.73 -2.82 5.43
C SER A 64 -9.45 -3.99 4.72
N PRO A 65 -9.54 -4.05 3.38
CA PRO A 65 -10.18 -5.18 2.72
C PRO A 65 -9.52 -6.51 3.09
N THR A 66 -10.35 -7.50 3.37
CA THR A 66 -9.93 -8.82 3.86
C THR A 66 -8.90 -9.48 2.94
N ALA A 67 -7.81 -9.98 3.51
CA ALA A 67 -6.65 -10.58 2.85
C ALA A 67 -5.82 -9.67 1.94
N SER A 68 -6.15 -8.38 1.77
CA SER A 68 -5.42 -7.47 0.86
C SER A 68 -3.96 -7.21 1.25
N GLN A 69 -3.55 -7.51 2.47
CA GLN A 69 -2.15 -7.46 2.91
C GLN A 69 -1.31 -8.62 2.36
N MET A 70 -1.94 -9.74 1.98
CA MET A 70 -1.23 -10.95 1.57
C MET A 70 -0.45 -10.79 0.27
N PRO A 71 -0.97 -10.17 -0.81
CA PRO A 71 -0.21 -9.97 -2.03
C PRO A 71 1.06 -9.14 -1.82
N ARG A 72 1.03 -8.11 -0.98
CA ARG A 72 2.20 -7.28 -0.66
C ARG A 72 3.25 -8.05 0.15
N LEU A 73 2.83 -8.97 1.01
CA LEU A 73 3.72 -9.84 1.78
C LEU A 73 4.67 -10.63 0.88
N VAL A 74 4.20 -11.06 -0.31
CA VAL A 74 5.03 -11.74 -1.32
C VAL A 74 6.27 -10.93 -1.65
N GLY A 75 6.09 -9.65 -1.97
CA GLY A 75 7.20 -8.75 -2.33
C GLY A 75 8.08 -8.36 -1.16
N LEU A 76 7.48 -8.11 0.01
CA LEU A 76 8.24 -7.80 1.23
C LEU A 76 9.21 -8.94 1.60
N ALA A 77 8.75 -10.20 1.49
CA ALA A 77 9.57 -11.37 1.73
C ALA A 77 10.60 -11.59 0.61
N PHE A 78 10.17 -11.53 -0.65
CA PHE A 78 11.03 -11.82 -1.79
C PHE A 78 12.17 -10.79 -1.95
N ALA A 79 12.01 -9.56 -1.50
CA ALA A 79 13.08 -8.58 -1.45
C ALA A 79 14.33 -9.11 -0.72
N SER A 80 14.16 -9.83 0.40
CA SER A 80 15.27 -10.42 1.15
C SER A 80 16.02 -11.46 0.31
N THR A 81 15.31 -12.28 -0.49
CA THR A 81 15.92 -13.22 -1.42
C THR A 81 16.77 -12.50 -2.48
N LEU A 82 16.25 -11.39 -3.03
CA LEU A 82 16.98 -10.59 -4.01
C LEU A 82 18.23 -9.95 -3.40
N TYR A 83 18.11 -9.34 -2.21
CA TYR A 83 19.26 -8.74 -1.51
C TYR A 83 20.34 -9.75 -1.14
N ARG A 84 19.98 -11.01 -0.86
CA ARG A 84 20.92 -12.09 -0.59
C ARG A 84 21.62 -12.58 -1.84
N GLN A 85 20.90 -12.73 -2.95
CA GLN A 85 21.38 -13.42 -4.13
C GLN A 85 21.97 -12.50 -5.22
N LEU A 86 21.69 -11.19 -5.18
CA LEU A 86 22.20 -10.21 -6.14
C LEU A 86 23.31 -9.36 -5.54
N PRO A 87 24.59 -9.65 -5.85
CA PRO A 87 25.73 -8.92 -5.29
C PRO A 87 25.70 -7.41 -5.56
N GLU A 88 25.14 -7.00 -6.69
CA GLU A 88 24.98 -5.61 -7.10
C GLU A 88 24.02 -4.81 -6.21
N LEU A 89 23.22 -5.46 -5.37
CA LEU A 89 22.37 -4.80 -4.38
C LEU A 89 23.07 -4.51 -3.04
N LYS A 90 24.26 -5.02 -2.79
CA LYS A 90 25.03 -4.78 -1.55
C LYS A 90 25.22 -3.31 -1.17
N PRO A 91 25.37 -2.35 -2.11
CA PRO A 91 25.49 -0.93 -1.77
C PRO A 91 24.23 -0.34 -1.11
N PHE A 92 23.07 -0.99 -1.22
CA PHE A 92 21.81 -0.53 -0.67
C PHE A 92 21.52 -1.10 0.73
N SER A 93 22.54 -1.12 1.57
CA SER A 93 22.52 -1.74 2.91
C SER A 93 21.51 -1.14 3.88
N GLN A 94 20.98 0.07 3.63
CA GLN A 94 19.90 0.67 4.42
C GLN A 94 18.56 -0.06 4.27
N PHE A 95 18.39 -0.90 3.25
CA PHE A 95 17.16 -1.66 3.02
C PHE A 95 17.25 -3.11 3.46
N SER A 96 18.46 -3.66 3.57
CA SER A 96 18.62 -5.07 3.93
C SER A 96 20.01 -5.35 4.50
N ARG A 97 20.03 -6.19 5.54
CA ARG A 97 21.25 -6.79 6.09
C ARG A 97 21.48 -8.13 5.41
N ASN A 98 21.97 -8.10 4.19
CA ASN A 98 22.30 -9.30 3.40
C ASN A 98 21.12 -10.29 3.21
N GLY A 99 19.88 -9.78 3.20
CA GLY A 99 18.68 -10.61 3.01
C GLY A 99 18.24 -11.40 4.25
N ASP A 100 18.64 -11.00 5.46
CA ASP A 100 18.31 -11.70 6.70
C ASP A 100 16.91 -11.35 7.24
N GLU A 101 16.23 -10.38 6.65
CA GLU A 101 14.92 -9.93 7.10
C GLU A 101 13.84 -10.97 6.73
N VAL A 102 13.01 -11.32 7.72
CA VAL A 102 11.83 -12.17 7.56
C VAL A 102 10.59 -11.29 7.53
N ALA A 103 9.74 -11.49 6.52
CA ALA A 103 8.47 -10.79 6.44
C ALA A 103 7.39 -11.56 7.22
N TRP A 104 6.69 -10.85 8.09
CA TRP A 104 5.63 -11.42 8.92
C TRP A 104 4.27 -10.94 8.43
N GLY A 105 3.34 -11.87 8.23
CA GLY A 105 1.96 -11.58 7.88
C GLY A 105 0.98 -12.28 8.81
N THR A 106 -0.14 -11.64 9.14
CA THR A 106 -1.20 -12.24 9.93
C THR A 106 -2.53 -12.21 9.19
N ILE A 107 -3.33 -13.25 9.35
CA ILE A 107 -4.64 -13.36 8.71
C ILE A 107 -5.60 -14.17 9.62
N GLY A 108 -6.88 -13.85 9.59
CA GLY A 108 -7.91 -14.67 10.25
C GLY A 108 -8.28 -15.90 9.41
N ASN A 109 -8.73 -16.96 10.06
CA ASN A 109 -9.16 -18.20 9.41
C ASN A 109 -10.18 -17.97 8.29
N ALA A 110 -11.22 -17.21 8.54
CA ALA A 110 -12.24 -16.92 7.53
C ALA A 110 -11.70 -16.11 6.33
N SER A 111 -10.73 -15.23 6.56
CA SER A 111 -10.07 -14.45 5.51
C SER A 111 -9.26 -15.32 4.55
N THR A 112 -8.90 -16.54 4.93
CA THR A 112 -8.23 -17.51 4.04
C THR A 112 -9.13 -18.01 2.91
N ALA A 113 -10.45 -17.74 2.95
CA ALA A 113 -11.35 -18.04 1.85
C ALA A 113 -11.15 -17.11 0.63
N GLU A 114 -10.50 -15.96 0.82
CA GLU A 114 -10.23 -15.00 -0.27
C GLU A 114 -9.18 -15.52 -1.26
N GLY A 115 -9.41 -15.27 -2.55
CA GLY A 115 -8.49 -15.67 -3.62
C GLY A 115 -7.07 -15.11 -3.45
N MET A 116 -6.95 -13.89 -2.91
CA MET A 116 -5.65 -13.23 -2.63
C MET A 116 -4.77 -14.04 -1.67
N PHE A 117 -5.38 -14.75 -0.71
CA PHE A 117 -4.64 -15.65 0.18
C PHE A 117 -3.98 -16.78 -0.60
N TRP A 118 -4.75 -17.49 -1.43
CA TRP A 118 -4.26 -18.66 -2.19
C TRP A 118 -3.21 -18.29 -3.22
N GLU A 119 -3.40 -17.19 -3.95
CA GLU A 119 -2.39 -16.67 -4.87
C GLU A 119 -1.08 -16.36 -4.13
N SER A 120 -1.18 -15.69 -2.98
CA SER A 120 -0.02 -15.25 -2.19
C SER A 120 0.74 -16.43 -1.59
N VAL A 121 0.02 -17.41 -1.01
CA VAL A 121 0.63 -18.62 -0.47
C VAL A 121 1.35 -19.39 -1.58
N ASN A 122 0.70 -19.58 -2.73
CA ASN A 122 1.35 -20.24 -3.86
C ASN A 122 2.59 -19.47 -4.34
N ALA A 123 2.49 -18.15 -4.48
CA ALA A 123 3.61 -17.32 -4.94
C ALA A 123 4.81 -17.36 -3.98
N ILE A 124 4.59 -17.22 -2.68
CA ILE A 124 5.65 -17.28 -1.65
C ILE A 124 6.32 -18.66 -1.66
N GLY A 125 5.53 -19.75 -1.80
CA GLY A 125 6.04 -21.11 -1.87
C GLY A 125 6.92 -21.33 -3.11
N VAL A 126 6.48 -20.88 -4.29
CA VAL A 126 7.25 -20.98 -5.55
C VAL A 126 8.54 -20.15 -5.48
N LEU A 127 8.48 -18.95 -4.91
CA LEU A 127 9.64 -18.05 -4.80
C LEU A 127 10.58 -18.42 -3.65
N GLN A 128 10.19 -19.33 -2.76
CA GLN A 128 10.90 -19.64 -1.51
C GLN A 128 11.34 -18.36 -0.79
N ALA A 129 10.35 -17.48 -0.59
CA ALA A 129 10.60 -16.18 0.03
C ALA A 129 10.46 -16.28 1.56
N PRO A 130 11.35 -15.65 2.36
CA PRO A 130 11.36 -15.77 3.82
C PRO A 130 10.17 -15.05 4.46
N ALA A 131 9.03 -15.71 4.48
CA ALA A 131 7.80 -15.24 5.10
C ALA A 131 7.36 -16.18 6.24
N VAL A 132 6.84 -15.59 7.32
CA VAL A 132 6.10 -16.30 8.35
C VAL A 132 4.66 -15.80 8.36
N ILE A 133 3.72 -16.67 8.01
CA ILE A 133 2.30 -16.36 7.92
C ILE A 133 1.60 -16.96 9.13
N THR A 134 0.98 -16.12 9.95
CA THR A 134 0.16 -16.57 11.09
C THR A 134 -1.31 -16.57 10.71
N ILE A 135 -1.99 -17.71 10.86
CA ILE A 135 -3.44 -17.82 10.70
C ILE A 135 -4.06 -17.95 12.09
N TYR A 136 -4.80 -16.92 12.52
CA TYR A 136 -5.55 -16.95 13.77
C TYR A 136 -6.92 -17.58 13.54
N ASP A 137 -7.20 -18.72 14.21
CA ASP A 137 -8.41 -19.51 14.02
C ASP A 137 -9.23 -19.59 15.31
N ASP A 138 -10.34 -18.83 15.34
CA ASP A 138 -11.35 -18.90 16.41
C ASP A 138 -12.56 -19.77 16.04
N GLY A 139 -12.53 -20.38 14.85
CA GLY A 139 -13.61 -21.22 14.33
C GLY A 139 -14.73 -20.46 13.60
N PHE A 140 -14.62 -19.14 13.47
CA PHE A 140 -15.68 -18.30 12.90
C PHE A 140 -15.14 -17.23 11.96
N GLY A 141 -16.02 -16.73 11.06
CA GLY A 141 -15.86 -15.46 10.35
C GLY A 141 -16.98 -14.52 10.79
N ILE A 142 -16.75 -13.69 11.80
CA ILE A 142 -17.78 -12.98 12.59
C ILE A 142 -18.74 -14.00 13.23
N SER A 143 -19.83 -14.37 12.53
CA SER A 143 -20.86 -15.31 13.00
C SER A 143 -20.90 -16.60 12.18
N VAL A 144 -20.17 -16.69 11.08
CA VAL A 144 -20.19 -17.83 10.15
C VAL A 144 -19.15 -18.86 10.55
N PRO A 145 -19.52 -20.09 10.95
CA PRO A 145 -18.58 -21.10 11.34
C PRO A 145 -17.75 -21.67 10.18
N ASN A 146 -16.60 -22.27 10.48
CA ASN A 146 -15.64 -22.78 9.50
C ASN A 146 -16.21 -23.72 8.46
N GLN A 147 -17.25 -24.49 8.79
CA GLN A 147 -17.93 -25.41 7.85
C GLN A 147 -18.49 -24.72 6.59
N PHE A 148 -18.77 -23.41 6.66
CA PHE A 148 -19.24 -22.61 5.53
C PHE A 148 -18.11 -21.76 4.90
N GLN A 149 -16.93 -21.70 5.53
CA GLN A 149 -15.80 -20.91 5.08
C GLN A 149 -14.85 -21.73 4.21
N MET A 150 -14.61 -22.98 4.58
CA MET A 150 -13.58 -23.78 3.93
C MET A 150 -13.91 -25.29 3.95
N VAL A 151 -13.47 -25.98 2.91
CA VAL A 151 -13.50 -27.45 2.87
C VAL A 151 -12.62 -28.02 3.98
N LYS A 152 -13.01 -29.16 4.59
CA LYS A 152 -12.34 -29.77 5.74
C LYS A 152 -12.49 -28.99 7.06
N GLU A 153 -13.10 -27.82 7.07
CA GLU A 153 -13.29 -26.99 8.27
C GLU A 153 -11.99 -26.65 9.03
N ASN A 154 -10.84 -26.94 8.42
CA ASN A 154 -9.51 -26.78 9.01
C ASN A 154 -8.48 -26.38 7.95
N ILE A 155 -8.01 -25.15 8.02
CA ILE A 155 -7.06 -24.59 7.05
C ILE A 155 -5.71 -25.32 7.08
N GLY A 156 -5.23 -25.75 8.23
CA GLY A 156 -3.98 -26.52 8.34
C GLY A 156 -4.06 -27.87 7.59
N ALA A 157 -5.23 -28.53 7.63
CA ALA A 157 -5.44 -29.77 6.87
C ALA A 157 -5.47 -29.54 5.36
N ILE A 158 -5.99 -28.41 4.90
CA ILE A 158 -6.01 -28.04 3.48
C ILE A 158 -4.58 -27.73 2.99
N LEU A 159 -3.80 -27.03 3.81
CA LEU A 159 -2.44 -26.58 3.47
C LEU A 159 -1.40 -27.71 3.47
N LYS A 160 -1.74 -28.93 3.88
CA LYS A 160 -0.83 -30.08 3.81
C LYS A 160 -0.23 -30.31 2.43
N GLY A 161 -0.90 -29.96 1.36
CA GLY A 161 -0.37 -30.03 0.00
C GLY A 161 0.74 -29.02 -0.31
N PHE A 162 0.94 -28.02 0.54
CA PHE A 162 2.00 -27.01 0.45
C PHE A 162 3.19 -27.30 1.37
N GLU A 163 3.07 -28.30 2.25
CA GLU A 163 4.15 -28.70 3.18
C GLU A 163 5.30 -29.33 2.40
N ARG A 164 6.50 -28.86 2.66
CA ARG A 164 7.70 -29.52 2.12
C ARG A 164 7.95 -30.87 2.80
N ASP A 165 8.63 -31.77 2.11
CA ASP A 165 9.14 -32.99 2.74
C ASP A 165 10.37 -32.62 3.62
N PRO A 166 10.37 -32.94 4.91
CA PRO A 166 11.51 -32.66 5.77
C PRO A 166 12.72 -33.61 5.53
N ASN A 167 12.52 -34.71 4.79
CA ASN A 167 13.56 -35.76 4.63
C ASN A 167 14.55 -35.53 3.49
N PRO A 168 14.18 -35.00 2.30
CA PRO A 168 15.16 -34.69 1.28
C PRO A 168 16.07 -33.55 1.69
N PRO A 169 17.26 -33.40 1.05
CA PRO A 169 18.09 -32.22 1.26
C PRO A 169 17.28 -30.95 1.00
N ARG A 170 17.32 -29.99 1.90
CA ARG A 170 16.54 -28.73 1.85
C ARG A 170 16.66 -27.95 0.53
N SER A 171 17.69 -28.22 -0.26
CA SER A 171 17.94 -27.58 -1.55
C SER A 171 17.06 -28.08 -2.70
N THR A 172 16.32 -29.17 -2.54
CA THR A 172 15.56 -29.82 -3.62
C THR A 172 14.05 -29.85 -3.41
N ASP A 173 13.57 -29.54 -2.20
CA ASP A 173 12.16 -29.60 -1.84
C ASP A 173 11.60 -28.18 -1.63
N ILE A 174 10.59 -27.83 -2.43
CA ILE A 174 9.91 -26.55 -2.42
C ILE A 174 8.62 -26.69 -1.62
N GLY A 175 8.39 -25.79 -0.67
CA GLY A 175 7.18 -25.79 0.14
C GLY A 175 7.35 -24.98 1.42
N TYR A 176 6.45 -25.23 2.37
CA TYR A 176 6.39 -24.54 3.64
C TYR A 176 6.73 -25.47 4.81
N ASP A 177 7.28 -24.90 5.89
CA ASP A 177 7.15 -25.50 7.21
C ASP A 177 5.77 -25.16 7.78
N LEU A 178 4.97 -26.18 8.11
CA LEU A 178 3.64 -26.03 8.68
C LEU A 178 3.66 -26.32 10.17
N TYR A 179 3.18 -25.38 10.96
CA TYR A 179 3.06 -25.50 12.40
C TYR A 179 1.60 -25.39 12.83
N THR A 180 1.22 -26.10 13.87
CA THR A 180 -0.08 -25.95 14.55
C THR A 180 0.16 -25.77 16.03
N VAL A 181 -0.38 -24.70 16.62
CA VAL A 181 -0.20 -24.37 18.03
C VAL A 181 -1.47 -23.75 18.60
N ARG A 182 -1.74 -23.95 19.88
CA ARG A 182 -2.89 -23.34 20.56
C ARG A 182 -2.59 -21.92 20.99
N ALA A 183 -3.57 -21.03 20.84
CA ALA A 183 -3.42 -19.61 21.13
C ALA A 183 -3.11 -19.28 22.60
N TRP A 184 -3.55 -20.12 23.51
CA TRP A 184 -3.36 -19.94 24.96
C TRP A 184 -2.14 -20.66 25.53
N ASP A 185 -1.38 -21.42 24.71
CA ASP A 185 -0.15 -22.11 25.13
C ASP A 185 1.07 -21.20 24.81
N TYR A 186 1.39 -20.31 25.75
CA TYR A 186 2.44 -19.33 25.57
C TYR A 186 3.83 -19.93 25.32
N PRO A 187 4.31 -20.93 26.06
CA PRO A 187 5.59 -21.59 25.79
C PRO A 187 5.65 -22.19 24.39
N ALA A 188 4.63 -22.94 23.99
CA ALA A 188 4.57 -23.54 22.65
C ALA A 188 4.53 -22.50 21.52
N LEU A 189 3.86 -21.35 21.73
CA LEU A 189 3.91 -20.23 20.79
C LEU A 189 5.33 -19.69 20.61
N LEU A 190 6.07 -19.47 21.71
CA LEU A 190 7.44 -18.97 21.65
C LEU A 190 8.36 -19.94 20.89
N GLU A 191 8.31 -21.24 21.20
CA GLU A 191 9.11 -22.26 20.53
C GLU A 191 8.76 -22.34 19.04
N THR A 192 7.48 -22.33 18.70
CA THR A 192 6.99 -22.39 17.32
C THR A 192 7.48 -21.19 16.50
N TYR A 193 7.30 -19.99 17.02
CA TYR A 193 7.72 -18.78 16.30
C TYR A 193 9.23 -18.63 16.21
N ALA A 194 9.98 -19.07 17.24
CA ALA A 194 11.44 -19.08 17.17
C ALA A 194 11.94 -20.01 16.07
N ALA A 195 11.42 -21.24 16.01
CA ALA A 195 11.77 -22.22 14.99
C ALA A 195 11.40 -21.74 13.57
N ALA A 196 10.18 -21.20 13.38
CA ALA A 196 9.73 -20.67 12.11
C ALA A 196 10.60 -19.50 11.64
N ALA A 197 10.94 -18.57 12.53
CA ALA A 197 11.76 -17.40 12.21
C ALA A 197 13.20 -17.79 11.87
N GLU A 198 13.80 -18.72 12.60
CA GLU A 198 15.17 -19.19 12.37
C GLU A 198 15.31 -19.82 10.98
N ILE A 199 14.42 -20.76 10.65
CA ILE A 199 14.43 -21.45 9.35
C ILE A 199 14.16 -20.50 8.20
N ALA A 200 13.17 -19.60 8.35
CA ALA A 200 12.86 -18.61 7.33
C ALA A 200 14.06 -17.67 7.08
N ARG A 201 14.76 -17.24 8.15
CA ARG A 201 15.93 -16.36 8.04
C ARG A 201 17.13 -17.06 7.44
N GLU A 202 17.45 -18.26 7.93
CA GLU A 202 18.68 -18.97 7.53
C GLU A 202 18.58 -19.54 6.12
N TYR A 203 17.46 -20.20 5.81
CA TYR A 203 17.30 -21.00 4.59
C TYR A 203 16.34 -20.39 3.56
N HIS A 204 15.65 -19.27 3.88
CA HIS A 204 14.57 -18.69 3.06
C HIS A 204 13.43 -19.69 2.79
N ILE A 205 13.14 -20.56 3.73
CA ILE A 205 12.00 -21.47 3.69
C ILE A 205 10.82 -20.77 4.38
N PRO A 206 9.70 -20.53 3.68
CA PRO A 206 8.55 -19.91 4.31
C PRO A 206 7.86 -20.84 5.31
N ALA A 207 7.18 -20.23 6.30
CA ALA A 207 6.44 -20.97 7.31
C ALA A 207 4.99 -20.48 7.42
N ILE A 208 4.08 -21.40 7.72
CA ILE A 208 2.71 -21.09 8.12
C ILE A 208 2.48 -21.60 9.53
N VAL A 209 2.05 -20.71 10.42
CA VAL A 209 1.70 -21.03 11.80
C VAL A 209 0.17 -20.93 11.94
N HIS A 210 -0.48 -22.09 12.02
CA HIS A 210 -1.91 -22.19 12.28
C HIS A 210 -2.13 -22.13 13.80
N VAL A 211 -2.54 -20.98 14.30
CA VAL A 211 -2.86 -20.74 15.70
C VAL A 211 -4.32 -21.09 15.93
N THR A 212 -4.56 -22.23 16.53
CA THR A 212 -5.90 -22.76 16.82
C THR A 212 -6.42 -22.32 18.18
N GLU A 213 -7.70 -22.52 18.42
CA GLU A 213 -8.34 -22.23 19.70
C GLU A 213 -8.17 -20.76 20.14
N VAL A 214 -8.17 -19.83 19.16
CA VAL A 214 -8.17 -18.39 19.45
C VAL A 214 -9.46 -18.00 20.14
N THR A 215 -9.36 -17.22 21.21
CA THR A 215 -10.52 -16.74 21.97
C THR A 215 -10.75 -15.25 21.75
N GLN A 216 -12.02 -14.86 21.73
CA GLN A 216 -12.44 -13.46 21.62
C GLN A 216 -13.46 -13.12 22.72
N PRO A 217 -13.03 -12.96 24.00
CA PRO A 217 -13.94 -12.77 25.13
C PRO A 217 -14.88 -11.57 25.02
N LEU A 218 -14.48 -10.54 24.24
CA LEU A 218 -15.30 -9.35 23.97
C LEU A 218 -16.09 -9.43 22.64
N GLY A 219 -16.03 -10.58 21.97
CA GLY A 219 -16.61 -10.77 20.64
C GLY A 219 -15.77 -10.17 19.51
N HIS A 220 -16.19 -10.37 18.25
CA HIS A 220 -15.44 -9.96 17.07
C HIS A 220 -15.47 -8.45 16.83
N SER A 221 -16.66 -7.86 16.90
CA SER A 221 -16.87 -6.44 16.62
C SER A 221 -18.19 -5.96 17.20
N THR A 222 -18.46 -4.64 17.05
CA THR A 222 -19.73 -4.03 17.44
C THR A 222 -20.92 -4.43 16.57
N SER A 223 -20.70 -5.14 15.45
CA SER A 223 -21.73 -5.55 14.50
C SER A 223 -22.65 -6.65 15.02
N GLY A 224 -22.32 -7.29 16.14
CA GLY A 224 -23.17 -8.29 16.77
C GLY A 224 -22.57 -8.88 18.04
N SER A 225 -23.42 -9.07 19.02
CA SER A 225 -23.06 -9.77 20.25
C SER A 225 -22.82 -11.26 19.93
N HIS A 226 -21.73 -11.82 20.40
CA HIS A 226 -21.36 -13.22 20.12
C HIS A 226 -22.31 -14.23 20.77
N GLU A 227 -23.08 -13.83 21.76
CA GLU A 227 -24.15 -14.64 22.36
C GLU A 227 -25.27 -14.99 21.38
N ARG A 228 -25.34 -14.30 20.23
CA ARG A 228 -26.32 -14.57 19.17
C ARG A 228 -26.00 -15.79 18.33
N TYR A 229 -24.74 -16.22 18.30
CA TYR A 229 -24.28 -17.28 17.40
C TYR A 229 -23.36 -18.32 18.06
N LYS A 230 -22.80 -18.05 19.25
CA LYS A 230 -22.04 -19.01 20.02
C LYS A 230 -22.91 -19.63 21.11
N SER A 231 -22.72 -20.92 21.39
CA SER A 231 -23.41 -21.57 22.49
C SER A 231 -22.89 -21.10 23.84
N ALA A 232 -23.67 -21.30 24.90
CA ALA A 232 -23.28 -20.94 26.26
C ALA A 232 -21.99 -21.68 26.69
N GLU A 233 -21.86 -22.95 26.31
CA GLU A 233 -20.68 -23.79 26.59
C GLU A 233 -19.46 -23.24 25.86
N ARG A 234 -19.61 -22.79 24.62
CA ARG A 234 -18.51 -22.17 23.87
C ARG A 234 -18.07 -20.85 24.51
N LEU A 235 -18.98 -20.01 24.92
CA LEU A 235 -18.68 -18.75 25.59
C LEU A 235 -17.97 -18.96 26.93
N GLN A 236 -18.43 -19.95 27.71
CA GLN A 236 -17.76 -20.32 28.96
C GLN A 236 -16.34 -20.82 28.69
N TRP A 237 -16.16 -21.69 27.70
CA TRP A 237 -14.85 -22.20 27.31
C TRP A 237 -13.90 -21.08 26.87
N GLU A 238 -14.37 -20.10 26.09
CA GLU A 238 -13.58 -18.93 25.67
C GLU A 238 -13.16 -18.08 26.87
N ALA A 239 -14.04 -17.87 27.84
CA ALA A 239 -13.71 -17.15 29.07
C ALA A 239 -12.66 -17.87 29.91
N GLU A 240 -12.73 -19.20 29.99
CA GLU A 240 -11.77 -20.05 30.73
C GLU A 240 -10.40 -20.16 30.03
N HIS A 241 -10.39 -19.98 28.67
CA HIS A 241 -9.20 -20.07 27.82
C HIS A 241 -8.74 -18.72 27.30
N ASP A 242 -9.16 -17.62 27.94
CA ASP A 242 -8.61 -16.29 27.66
C ASP A 242 -7.08 -16.33 27.79
N CYS A 243 -6.40 -15.93 26.72
CA CYS A 243 -4.94 -15.98 26.63
C CYS A 243 -4.24 -15.19 27.75
N LEU A 244 -4.82 -14.09 28.21
CA LEU A 244 -4.28 -13.29 29.31
C LEU A 244 -4.41 -14.03 30.65
N LEU A 245 -5.55 -14.67 30.90
CA LEU A 245 -5.76 -15.49 32.11
C LEU A 245 -4.85 -16.69 32.12
N LYS A 246 -4.69 -17.40 31.01
CA LYS A 246 -3.78 -18.56 30.89
C LYS A 246 -2.33 -18.13 31.08
N MET A 247 -1.89 -17.03 30.48
CA MET A 247 -0.54 -16.51 30.68
C MET A 247 -0.29 -16.12 32.14
N ARG A 248 -1.26 -15.44 32.77
CA ARG A 248 -1.20 -15.06 34.18
C ARG A 248 -1.02 -16.30 35.10
N ALA A 249 -1.83 -17.34 34.88
CA ALA A 249 -1.74 -18.58 35.64
C ALA A 249 -0.36 -19.24 35.45
N TRP A 250 0.09 -19.33 34.19
CA TRP A 250 1.41 -19.90 33.87
C TRP A 250 2.56 -19.12 34.51
N MET A 251 2.53 -17.78 34.54
CA MET A 251 3.55 -16.97 35.22
C MET A 251 3.63 -17.26 36.72
N ILE A 252 2.47 -17.39 37.39
CA ILE A 252 2.39 -17.70 38.83
C ILE A 252 2.90 -19.11 39.12
N GLU A 253 2.44 -20.09 38.35
CA GLU A 253 2.82 -21.51 38.50
C GLU A 253 4.32 -21.75 38.32
N ASN A 254 4.96 -20.98 37.42
CA ASN A 254 6.39 -21.06 37.15
C ASN A 254 7.24 -20.10 38.01
N GLY A 255 6.63 -19.37 38.95
CA GLY A 255 7.33 -18.47 39.86
C GLY A 255 7.95 -17.26 39.20
N LEU A 256 7.46 -16.85 38.01
CA LEU A 256 7.93 -15.68 37.28
C LEU A 256 7.38 -14.36 37.84
N ALA A 257 6.18 -14.40 38.42
CA ALA A 257 5.58 -13.29 39.13
C ALA A 257 4.59 -13.80 40.19
N SER A 258 4.45 -13.05 41.29
CA SER A 258 3.42 -13.29 42.28
C SER A 258 2.06 -12.73 41.84
N LYS A 259 0.99 -13.21 42.45
CA LYS A 259 -0.37 -12.68 42.23
C LYS A 259 -0.46 -11.18 42.53
N ASP A 260 0.22 -10.74 43.60
CA ASP A 260 0.17 -9.32 44.02
C ASP A 260 0.92 -8.42 43.08
N GLU A 261 2.07 -8.84 42.52
CA GLU A 261 2.78 -8.09 41.46
C GLU A 261 1.91 -7.95 40.22
N LEU A 262 1.28 -9.02 39.75
CA LEU A 262 0.42 -8.97 38.56
C LEU A 262 -0.82 -8.07 38.79
N ASN A 263 -1.41 -8.10 40.00
CA ASN A 263 -2.50 -7.17 40.36
C ASN A 263 -2.04 -5.71 40.38
N ALA A 264 -0.81 -5.45 40.84
CA ALA A 264 -0.24 -4.11 40.82
C ALA A 264 -0.03 -3.61 39.38
N TYR A 265 0.53 -4.43 38.49
CA TYR A 265 0.69 -4.10 37.07
C TYR A 265 -0.66 -3.82 36.39
N GLU A 266 -1.67 -4.65 36.59
CA GLU A 266 -3.00 -4.41 36.03
C GLU A 266 -3.62 -3.10 36.50
N THR A 267 -3.38 -2.73 37.76
CA THR A 267 -3.88 -1.46 38.33
C THR A 267 -3.16 -0.26 37.72
N GLU A 268 -1.85 -0.32 37.61
CA GLU A 268 -1.02 0.70 36.97
C GLU A 268 -1.37 0.87 35.50
N ASP A 269 -1.51 -0.24 34.76
CA ASP A 269 -1.87 -0.23 33.34
C ASP A 269 -3.23 0.43 33.09
N ARG A 270 -4.24 0.15 33.93
CA ARG A 270 -5.55 0.81 33.84
C ARG A 270 -5.45 2.31 34.04
N GLN A 271 -4.65 2.76 35.00
CA GLN A 271 -4.41 4.21 35.23
C GLN A 271 -3.71 4.82 34.02
N ARG A 272 -2.65 4.18 33.52
CA ARG A 272 -1.90 4.64 32.36
C ARG A 272 -2.75 4.76 31.10
N VAL A 273 -3.63 3.77 30.85
CA VAL A 273 -4.58 3.80 29.74
C VAL A 273 -5.52 4.98 29.85
N GLU A 274 -6.09 5.22 31.04
CA GLU A 274 -7.02 6.35 31.26
C GLU A 274 -6.33 7.72 31.12
N GLU A 275 -5.12 7.86 31.64
CA GLU A 275 -4.30 9.07 31.50
C GLU A 275 -3.95 9.34 30.02
N SER A 276 -3.54 8.29 29.28
CA SER A 276 -3.23 8.40 27.85
C SER A 276 -4.46 8.81 27.04
N ARG A 277 -5.63 8.21 27.34
CA ARG A 277 -6.90 8.57 26.72
C ARG A 277 -7.26 10.04 26.94
N LYS A 278 -7.15 10.51 28.17
CA LYS A 278 -7.45 11.89 28.55
C LYS A 278 -6.50 12.88 27.87
N THR A 279 -5.20 12.60 27.91
CA THR A 279 -4.17 13.44 27.27
C THR A 279 -4.37 13.54 25.76
N ALA A 280 -4.67 12.41 25.09
CA ALA A 280 -4.95 12.39 23.66
C ALA A 280 -6.22 13.19 23.32
N TRP A 281 -7.27 13.08 24.14
CA TRP A 281 -8.51 13.85 23.97
C TRP A 281 -8.28 15.34 24.12
N GLU A 282 -7.54 15.76 25.16
CA GLU A 282 -7.20 17.16 25.39
C GLU A 282 -6.40 17.75 24.23
N ALA A 283 -5.38 17.01 23.75
CA ALA A 283 -4.56 17.40 22.60
C ALA A 283 -5.40 17.57 21.31
N TYR A 284 -6.33 16.64 21.06
CA TYR A 284 -7.25 16.72 19.91
C TYR A 284 -8.22 17.91 20.03
N ASN A 285 -8.79 18.13 21.21
CA ASN A 285 -9.89 19.06 21.39
C ASN A 285 -9.42 20.52 21.56
N ALA A 286 -8.23 20.76 22.11
CA ALA A 286 -7.76 22.12 22.38
C ALA A 286 -7.68 23.02 21.13
N PRO A 287 -7.15 22.58 19.97
CA PRO A 287 -7.17 23.36 18.73
C PRO A 287 -8.60 23.65 18.23
N LEU A 288 -9.51 22.68 18.34
CA LEU A 288 -10.92 22.87 17.94
C LEU A 288 -11.61 23.94 18.79
N GLN A 289 -11.38 23.93 20.09
CA GLN A 289 -11.89 24.96 21.01
C GLN A 289 -11.32 26.34 20.66
N GLN A 290 -10.06 26.42 20.27
CA GLN A 290 -9.43 27.67 19.84
C GLN A 290 -10.08 28.22 18.57
N ILE A 291 -10.22 27.42 17.54
CA ILE A 291 -10.88 27.80 16.28
C ILE A 291 -12.31 28.23 16.51
N ARG A 292 -13.07 27.57 17.43
CA ARG A 292 -14.42 27.98 17.81
C ARG A 292 -14.44 29.34 18.48
N ARG A 293 -13.52 29.61 19.43
CA ARG A 293 -13.42 30.93 20.10
C ARG A 293 -13.17 32.04 19.09
N GLU A 294 -12.25 31.86 18.17
CA GLU A 294 -11.93 32.81 17.10
C GLU A 294 -13.13 33.09 16.19
N ALA A 295 -13.83 32.04 15.77
CA ALA A 295 -15.06 32.16 14.97
C ALA A 295 -16.14 32.95 15.71
N VAL A 296 -16.42 32.60 16.97
CA VAL A 296 -17.44 33.27 17.81
C VAL A 296 -17.10 34.75 18.02
N GLU A 297 -15.81 35.09 18.19
CA GLU A 297 -15.36 36.49 18.30
C GLU A 297 -15.59 37.25 16.98
N LEU A 298 -15.24 36.67 15.83
CA LEU A 298 -15.52 37.28 14.53
C LEU A 298 -17.03 37.46 14.30
N PHE A 299 -17.84 36.45 14.64
CA PHE A 299 -19.30 36.52 14.50
C PHE A 299 -19.90 37.63 15.39
N SER A 300 -19.31 37.92 16.56
CA SER A 300 -19.77 38.97 17.45
C SER A 300 -19.73 40.36 16.83
N GLN A 301 -18.90 40.58 15.82
CA GLN A 301 -18.75 41.83 15.08
C GLN A 301 -19.81 42.00 13.97
N ILE A 302 -20.67 40.99 13.73
CA ILE A 302 -21.69 40.98 12.68
C ILE A 302 -23.08 40.84 13.36
N PRO A 303 -23.86 41.91 13.45
CA PRO A 303 -25.12 41.90 14.23
C PRO A 303 -26.13 40.83 13.79
N SER A 304 -26.25 40.58 12.49
CA SER A 304 -27.15 39.57 11.91
C SER A 304 -26.74 38.12 12.22
N ALA A 305 -25.51 37.92 12.68
CA ALA A 305 -24.96 36.59 13.00
C ALA A 305 -25.29 36.16 14.45
N SER A 306 -26.04 36.93 15.24
CA SER A 306 -26.26 36.68 16.69
C SER A 306 -26.82 35.27 16.97
N GLY A 307 -27.83 34.82 16.22
CA GLY A 307 -28.44 33.50 16.41
C GLY A 307 -27.48 32.35 16.02
N ILE A 308 -26.73 32.50 14.93
CA ILE A 308 -25.73 31.50 14.48
C ILE A 308 -24.60 31.41 15.51
N ARG A 309 -24.13 32.54 16.01
CA ARG A 309 -23.11 32.64 17.08
C ARG A 309 -23.55 31.93 18.35
N GLU A 310 -24.78 32.22 18.82
CA GLU A 310 -25.33 31.60 20.01
C GLU A 310 -25.45 30.08 19.86
N ASN A 311 -25.98 29.63 18.74
CA ASN A 311 -26.07 28.20 18.44
C ASN A 311 -24.69 27.50 18.46
N LEU A 312 -23.67 28.07 17.79
CA LEU A 312 -22.31 27.51 17.81
C LEU A 312 -21.69 27.54 19.22
N SER A 313 -21.93 28.61 19.99
CA SER A 313 -21.38 28.74 21.35
C SER A 313 -21.95 27.70 22.31
N ASN A 314 -23.23 27.36 22.15
CA ASN A 314 -23.96 26.45 23.03
C ASN A 314 -23.90 24.98 22.58
N LEU A 315 -23.27 24.68 21.42
CA LEU A 315 -23.18 23.32 20.92
C LEU A 315 -22.27 22.48 21.83
N PRO A 316 -22.78 21.45 22.52
CA PRO A 316 -22.01 20.72 23.53
C PRO A 316 -20.95 19.84 22.92
N ALA A 317 -21.20 19.26 21.74
CA ALA A 317 -20.25 18.52 20.94
C ALA A 317 -20.22 19.09 19.51
N PHE A 318 -19.04 19.39 19.02
CA PHE A 318 -18.87 20.03 17.72
C PHE A 318 -17.57 19.56 17.05
N THR A 319 -17.53 19.74 15.77
CA THR A 319 -16.39 19.46 14.91
C THR A 319 -15.96 20.71 14.13
N LYS A 320 -14.84 20.67 13.47
CA LYS A 320 -14.41 21.75 12.57
C LYS A 320 -15.45 22.05 11.47
N ARG A 321 -16.20 21.02 11.03
CA ARG A 321 -17.30 21.15 10.06
C ARG A 321 -18.40 22.09 10.57
N ASP A 322 -18.79 21.97 11.83
CA ASP A 322 -19.88 22.80 12.40
C ASP A 322 -19.47 24.26 12.45
N ILE A 323 -18.22 24.55 12.82
CA ILE A 323 -17.66 25.91 12.82
C ILE A 323 -17.65 26.48 11.39
N PHE A 324 -17.19 25.71 10.43
CA PHE A 324 -17.12 26.15 9.02
C PHE A 324 -18.49 26.31 8.39
N ALA A 325 -19.45 25.44 8.71
CA ALA A 325 -20.83 25.58 8.26
C ALA A 325 -21.45 26.90 8.78
N ALA A 326 -21.25 27.22 10.05
CA ALA A 326 -21.70 28.47 10.65
C ALA A 326 -21.07 29.72 9.99
N ALA A 327 -19.75 29.70 9.78
CA ALA A 327 -19.05 30.79 9.08
C ALA A 327 -19.53 30.96 7.63
N HIS A 328 -19.68 29.85 6.90
CA HIS A 328 -20.16 29.86 5.52
C HIS A 328 -21.61 30.40 5.42
N GLU A 329 -22.46 30.03 6.37
CA GLU A 329 -23.84 30.52 6.41
C GLU A 329 -23.89 32.06 6.58
N ILE A 330 -23.07 32.61 7.47
CA ILE A 330 -22.98 34.08 7.65
C ILE A 330 -22.48 34.74 6.37
N LEU A 331 -21.41 34.24 5.77
CA LEU A 331 -20.87 34.77 4.53
C LEU A 331 -21.91 34.75 3.39
N ARG A 332 -22.74 33.70 3.34
CA ARG A 332 -23.83 33.55 2.35
C ARG A 332 -24.97 34.55 2.57
N LEU A 333 -25.38 34.73 3.82
CA LEU A 333 -26.48 35.65 4.19
C LEU A 333 -26.09 37.12 3.95
N GLU A 334 -24.86 37.48 4.30
CA GLU A 334 -24.35 38.85 4.19
C GLU A 334 -23.65 39.17 2.87
N ARG A 335 -23.70 38.27 1.88
CA ARG A 335 -22.97 38.42 0.60
C ARG A 335 -23.18 39.75 -0.13
N ASN A 336 -24.35 40.39 0.06
CA ASN A 336 -24.71 41.66 -0.57
C ASN A 336 -24.46 42.87 0.33
N ASN A 337 -23.93 42.68 1.53
CA ASN A 337 -23.70 43.72 2.54
C ASN A 337 -22.23 43.70 3.00
N PRO A 338 -21.26 44.11 2.16
CA PRO A 338 -19.85 44.03 2.49
C PRO A 338 -19.48 45.01 3.59
N THR A 339 -19.09 44.50 4.74
CA THR A 339 -18.57 45.25 5.89
C THR A 339 -17.14 44.87 6.21
N PRO A 340 -16.35 45.69 6.89
CA PRO A 340 -15.01 45.31 7.35
C PRO A 340 -15.00 44.04 8.24
N ALA A 341 -16.04 43.82 9.04
CA ALA A 341 -16.20 42.61 9.85
C ALA A 341 -16.42 41.37 8.97
N LEU A 342 -17.24 41.48 7.92
CA LEU A 342 -17.46 40.40 6.95
C LEU A 342 -16.18 40.04 6.16
N GLN A 343 -15.40 41.07 5.78
CA GLN A 343 -14.11 40.86 5.10
C GLN A 343 -13.12 40.11 6.00
N LYS A 344 -13.05 40.44 7.29
CA LYS A 344 -12.22 39.69 8.26
C LYS A 344 -12.67 38.25 8.40
N LEU A 345 -13.98 38.00 8.51
CA LEU A 345 -14.53 36.65 8.57
C LEU A 345 -14.18 35.86 7.29
N GLN A 346 -14.31 36.47 6.11
CA GLN A 346 -13.97 35.83 4.85
C GLN A 346 -12.49 35.45 4.75
N ALA A 347 -11.60 36.37 5.17
CA ALA A 347 -10.15 36.11 5.16
C ALA A 347 -9.79 34.98 6.14
N TRP A 348 -10.35 34.98 7.34
CA TRP A 348 -10.17 33.89 8.31
C TRP A 348 -10.69 32.55 7.78
N TYR A 349 -11.90 32.53 7.21
CA TYR A 349 -12.50 31.34 6.63
C TYR A 349 -11.66 30.75 5.48
N GLN A 350 -11.11 31.62 4.61
CA GLN A 350 -10.21 31.19 3.53
C GLN A 350 -8.90 30.60 4.06
N ALA A 351 -8.30 31.24 5.06
CA ALA A 351 -7.06 30.76 5.70
C ALA A 351 -7.27 29.40 6.37
N GLU A 352 -8.36 29.24 7.13
CA GLU A 352 -8.69 27.96 7.80
C GLU A 352 -9.02 26.83 6.81
N ASN A 353 -9.70 27.13 5.68
CA ASN A 353 -9.94 26.16 4.63
C ASN A 353 -8.63 25.74 3.93
N ALA A 354 -7.73 26.68 3.69
CA ALA A 354 -6.42 26.38 3.09
C ALA A 354 -5.59 25.47 4.03
N ALA A 355 -5.56 25.78 5.32
CA ALA A 355 -4.90 24.95 6.33
C ALA A 355 -5.52 23.54 6.43
N ALA A 356 -6.86 23.45 6.37
CA ALA A 356 -7.55 22.16 6.36
C ALA A 356 -7.25 21.35 5.09
N ALA A 357 -7.22 21.99 3.93
CA ALA A 357 -6.87 21.33 2.67
C ALA A 357 -5.43 20.80 2.69
N GLU A 358 -4.47 21.58 3.19
CA GLU A 358 -3.09 21.12 3.37
C GLU A 358 -3.00 19.92 4.31
N THR A 359 -3.72 19.94 5.43
CA THR A 359 -3.72 18.86 6.41
C THR A 359 -4.35 17.57 5.86
N ILE A 360 -5.46 17.65 5.09
CA ILE A 360 -6.26 16.49 4.68
C ILE A 360 -5.87 15.98 3.31
N SER A 361 -5.53 16.88 2.37
CA SER A 361 -5.33 16.55 0.95
C SER A 361 -3.86 16.43 0.54
N SER A 362 -2.93 16.72 1.45
CA SER A 362 -1.49 16.58 1.17
C SER A 362 -1.09 15.12 0.93
N HIS A 363 0.02 14.92 0.21
CA HIS A 363 0.62 13.59 -0.04
C HIS A 363 -0.22 12.63 -0.92
N LEU A 364 -1.15 13.13 -1.72
CA LEU A 364 -1.72 12.30 -2.78
C LEU A 364 -0.65 11.93 -3.82
N HIS A 365 0.20 12.90 -4.11
CA HIS A 365 1.44 12.77 -4.87
C HIS A 365 2.61 13.27 -4.03
N SER A 366 3.85 12.91 -4.43
CA SER A 366 5.05 13.31 -3.72
C SER A 366 5.19 14.85 -3.68
N PRO A 367 5.35 15.46 -2.49
CA PRO A 367 5.63 16.88 -2.38
C PRO A 367 7.14 17.19 -2.54
N TRP A 368 8.00 16.18 -2.61
CA TRP A 368 9.46 16.31 -2.60
C TRP A 368 10.06 16.43 -4.02
N ALA A 369 11.39 16.51 -4.07
CA ALA A 369 12.14 16.63 -5.32
C ALA A 369 12.04 15.38 -6.21
N ASP A 370 11.70 14.23 -5.64
CA ASP A 370 11.52 12.94 -6.30
C ASP A 370 10.15 12.77 -6.99
N ALA A 371 9.29 13.80 -6.98
CA ALA A 371 8.00 13.78 -7.66
C ALA A 371 8.16 13.62 -9.18
N ALA A 372 7.35 12.75 -9.78
CA ALA A 372 7.43 12.44 -11.21
C ALA A 372 7.17 13.66 -12.11
N ILE A 373 6.32 14.60 -11.67
CA ILE A 373 6.06 15.86 -12.37
C ILE A 373 7.24 16.84 -12.36
N ARG A 374 8.24 16.62 -11.50
CA ARG A 374 9.44 17.46 -11.39
C ARG A 374 10.62 16.93 -12.19
N VAL A 375 10.50 15.74 -12.77
CA VAL A 375 11.54 15.19 -13.63
C VAL A 375 11.68 16.05 -14.89
N PRO A 376 12.87 16.64 -15.16
CA PRO A 376 13.06 17.52 -16.32
C PRO A 376 12.83 16.78 -17.63
N ALA A 377 12.26 17.48 -18.61
CA ALA A 377 12.11 16.98 -19.98
C ALA A 377 13.47 16.89 -20.69
N VAL A 378 13.78 15.74 -21.25
CA VAL A 378 14.93 15.53 -22.15
C VAL A 378 14.41 15.03 -23.48
N LYS A 379 14.48 15.90 -24.51
CA LYS A 379 13.97 15.58 -25.86
C LYS A 379 14.80 14.46 -26.51
N PRO A 380 14.19 13.63 -27.37
CA PRO A 380 14.91 12.67 -28.17
C PRO A 380 15.86 13.37 -29.16
N VAL A 381 17.07 12.85 -29.29
CA VAL A 381 18.08 13.31 -30.25
C VAL A 381 18.22 12.26 -31.34
N TYR A 382 18.24 12.69 -32.59
CA TYR A 382 18.39 11.81 -33.74
C TYR A 382 19.51 12.31 -34.64
N SER A 383 20.42 11.43 -35.00
CA SER A 383 21.46 11.63 -36.02
C SER A 383 21.06 10.99 -37.36
N ALA A 384 21.82 11.24 -38.41
CA ALA A 384 21.62 10.54 -39.69
C ALA A 384 21.73 9.01 -39.57
N SER A 385 22.49 8.51 -38.59
CA SER A 385 22.72 7.10 -38.31
C SER A 385 21.70 6.47 -37.36
N SER A 386 20.77 7.24 -36.75
CA SER A 386 19.75 6.68 -35.85
C SER A 386 18.92 5.63 -36.58
N PRO A 387 18.93 4.34 -36.13
CA PRO A 387 18.29 3.24 -36.86
C PRO A 387 16.78 3.34 -36.77
N SER A 388 16.10 2.87 -37.83
CA SER A 388 14.66 2.64 -37.83
C SER A 388 14.38 1.21 -37.38
N GLN A 389 13.73 1.06 -36.22
CA GLN A 389 13.43 -0.22 -35.58
C GLN A 389 11.93 -0.40 -35.38
N THR A 390 11.48 -1.62 -35.13
CA THR A 390 10.09 -1.87 -34.71
C THR A 390 9.87 -1.37 -33.29
N GLY A 391 8.65 -1.01 -32.95
CA GLY A 391 8.34 -0.48 -31.62
C GLY A 391 8.74 -1.40 -30.47
N PHE A 392 8.65 -2.72 -30.63
CA PHE A 392 9.12 -3.64 -29.60
C PHE A 392 10.64 -3.59 -29.42
N GLU A 393 11.42 -3.44 -30.49
CA GLU A 393 12.88 -3.27 -30.41
C GLU A 393 13.25 -1.93 -29.75
N VAL A 394 12.45 -0.88 -30.01
CA VAL A 394 12.63 0.42 -29.37
C VAL A 394 12.41 0.32 -27.86
N VAL A 395 11.30 -0.24 -27.40
CA VAL A 395 11.04 -0.35 -25.95
C VAL A 395 12.01 -1.31 -25.27
N ASN A 396 12.44 -2.37 -25.96
CA ASN A 396 13.47 -3.30 -25.48
C ASN A 396 14.80 -2.56 -25.22
N ALA A 397 15.23 -1.68 -26.15
CA ALA A 397 16.45 -0.91 -25.97
C ALA A 397 16.35 0.07 -24.77
N PHE A 398 15.19 0.66 -24.52
CA PHE A 398 14.96 1.48 -23.31
C PHE A 398 15.07 0.65 -22.03
N PHE A 399 14.49 -0.55 -21.99
CA PHE A 399 14.61 -1.44 -20.83
C PHE A 399 16.05 -1.92 -20.64
N ASP A 400 16.76 -2.28 -21.70
CA ASP A 400 18.18 -2.64 -21.61
C ASP A 400 19.02 -1.54 -20.97
N ALA A 401 18.84 -0.28 -21.38
CA ALA A 401 19.51 0.87 -20.79
C ALA A 401 19.09 1.10 -19.33
N ALA A 402 17.83 0.87 -18.97
CA ALA A 402 17.34 1.00 -17.61
C ALA A 402 17.96 -0.03 -16.67
N PHE A 403 18.00 -1.29 -17.06
CA PHE A 403 18.63 -2.38 -16.31
C PHE A 403 20.14 -2.20 -16.14
N ALA A 404 20.83 -1.68 -17.17
CA ALA A 404 22.25 -1.36 -17.09
C ALA A 404 22.55 -0.20 -16.11
N ARG A 405 21.63 0.77 -16.01
CA ARG A 405 21.81 1.97 -15.20
C ARG A 405 21.59 1.72 -13.70
N ASP A 406 20.55 0.96 -13.32
CA ASP A 406 20.16 0.78 -11.93
C ASP A 406 19.96 -0.71 -11.60
N PRO A 407 20.81 -1.31 -10.75
CA PRO A 407 20.69 -2.71 -10.36
C PRO A 407 19.42 -3.03 -9.57
N ARG A 408 18.74 -2.03 -9.01
CA ARG A 408 17.46 -2.19 -8.31
C ARG A 408 16.29 -2.42 -9.26
N THR A 409 16.46 -2.21 -10.57
CA THR A 409 15.41 -2.44 -11.57
C THR A 409 15.16 -3.94 -11.73
N ILE A 410 13.93 -4.36 -11.43
CA ILE A 410 13.46 -5.74 -11.50
C ILE A 410 12.20 -5.76 -12.36
N ALA A 411 12.12 -6.64 -13.35
CA ALA A 411 10.92 -6.84 -14.16
C ALA A 411 10.36 -8.24 -13.97
N PHE A 412 9.04 -8.36 -13.90
CA PHE A 412 8.37 -9.65 -13.82
C PHE A 412 6.90 -9.58 -14.25
N GLY A 413 6.39 -10.73 -14.65
CA GLY A 413 5.03 -10.92 -15.12
C GLY A 413 4.93 -12.24 -15.88
N GLU A 414 3.75 -12.54 -16.42
CA GLU A 414 3.55 -13.71 -17.27
C GLU A 414 4.39 -13.56 -18.54
N ASP A 415 5.17 -14.60 -18.90
CA ASP A 415 6.03 -14.64 -20.10
C ASP A 415 7.10 -13.53 -20.20
N VAL A 416 7.33 -12.74 -19.12
CA VAL A 416 8.29 -11.62 -19.13
C VAL A 416 9.74 -12.11 -19.21
N GLY A 417 10.05 -13.23 -18.59
CA GLY A 417 11.39 -13.76 -18.48
C GLY A 417 11.90 -14.38 -19.78
N LYS A 418 11.70 -15.68 -19.95
CA LYS A 418 12.29 -16.47 -21.05
C LYS A 418 11.78 -16.04 -22.43
N LEU A 419 10.50 -15.78 -22.57
CA LEU A 419 9.90 -15.31 -23.83
C LEU A 419 10.23 -13.85 -24.11
N GLY A 420 10.38 -13.04 -23.08
CA GLY A 420 10.60 -11.60 -23.18
C GLY A 420 9.31 -10.79 -23.39
N ASP A 421 8.23 -11.25 -22.79
CA ASP A 421 6.82 -10.90 -22.95
C ASP A 421 6.20 -11.33 -24.30
N VAL A 422 4.87 -11.38 -24.37
CA VAL A 422 4.12 -11.80 -25.57
C VAL A 422 4.33 -10.87 -26.78
N ASN A 423 4.81 -9.65 -26.58
CA ASN A 423 5.18 -8.69 -27.63
C ASN A 423 6.69 -8.44 -27.71
N GLN A 424 7.49 -9.18 -26.95
CA GLN A 424 8.96 -9.22 -26.99
C GLN A 424 9.66 -7.94 -26.51
N GLY A 425 9.02 -7.10 -25.70
CA GLY A 425 9.64 -5.91 -25.13
C GLY A 425 10.80 -6.19 -24.16
N PHE A 426 10.86 -7.39 -23.56
CA PHE A 426 11.95 -7.85 -22.70
C PHE A 426 12.82 -8.94 -23.35
N ARG A 427 12.67 -9.22 -24.66
CA ARG A 427 13.40 -10.29 -25.36
C ARG A 427 14.91 -10.21 -25.09
N GLY A 428 15.49 -11.34 -24.63
CA GLY A 428 16.93 -11.49 -24.37
C GLY A 428 17.41 -10.84 -23.08
N LEU A 429 16.57 -10.08 -22.36
CA LEU A 429 17.01 -9.39 -21.14
C LEU A 429 17.19 -10.34 -19.96
N GLN A 430 16.41 -11.43 -19.85
CA GLN A 430 16.65 -12.46 -18.82
C GLN A 430 18.01 -13.12 -19.01
N GLU A 431 18.41 -13.44 -20.24
CA GLU A 431 19.72 -14.02 -20.54
C GLU A 431 20.86 -13.07 -20.17
N LYS A 432 20.66 -11.77 -20.41
CA LYS A 432 21.66 -10.73 -20.14
C LYS A 432 21.80 -10.36 -18.67
N TYR A 433 20.67 -10.22 -17.94
CA TYR A 433 20.64 -9.67 -16.57
C TYR A 433 20.32 -10.72 -15.50
N GLY A 434 20.01 -11.94 -15.89
CA GLY A 434 19.71 -13.05 -15.00
C GLY A 434 18.23 -13.18 -14.62
N PHE A 435 17.88 -14.40 -14.20
CA PHE A 435 16.51 -14.80 -13.85
C PHE A 435 15.92 -13.92 -12.70
N LEU A 436 16.72 -13.53 -11.72
CA LEU A 436 16.22 -12.76 -10.58
C LEU A 436 15.93 -11.30 -10.91
N ARG A 437 16.43 -10.79 -12.02
CA ARG A 437 16.15 -9.42 -12.45
C ARG A 437 15.05 -9.34 -13.53
N VAL A 438 14.85 -10.40 -14.31
CA VAL A 438 13.80 -10.49 -15.34
C VAL A 438 13.13 -11.84 -15.20
N MET A 439 11.96 -11.90 -14.57
CA MET A 439 11.33 -13.14 -14.11
C MET A 439 10.02 -13.44 -14.81
N ASP A 440 9.77 -14.73 -15.03
CA ASP A 440 8.43 -15.23 -15.28
C ASP A 440 7.65 -15.40 -13.97
N THR A 441 6.34 -15.22 -14.04
CA THR A 441 5.41 -15.53 -12.96
C THR A 441 4.31 -16.47 -13.45
N GLY A 442 3.58 -17.10 -12.54
CA GLY A 442 2.29 -17.69 -12.84
C GLY A 442 1.23 -16.62 -13.13
N ILE A 443 0.06 -17.06 -13.63
CA ILE A 443 -1.12 -16.22 -13.84
C ILE A 443 -1.69 -15.84 -12.47
N ARG A 444 -1.46 -14.62 -12.03
CA ARG A 444 -1.81 -14.12 -10.68
C ARG A 444 -1.72 -12.59 -10.60
N GLU A 445 -2.50 -11.88 -11.36
CA GLU A 445 -2.38 -10.41 -11.56
C GLU A 445 -2.41 -9.63 -10.26
N VAL A 446 -3.25 -10.04 -9.28
CA VAL A 446 -3.32 -9.40 -7.97
C VAL A 446 -1.98 -9.50 -7.24
N THR A 447 -1.38 -10.67 -7.19
CA THR A 447 -0.11 -10.87 -6.48
C THR A 447 1.11 -10.44 -7.29
N ILE A 448 1.04 -10.35 -8.61
CA ILE A 448 2.05 -9.65 -9.42
C ILE A 448 2.15 -8.19 -8.95
N LEU A 449 1.02 -7.51 -8.84
CA LEU A 449 1.01 -6.13 -8.33
C LEU A 449 1.45 -6.05 -6.87
N GLY A 450 0.92 -6.92 -6.01
CA GLY A 450 1.30 -6.94 -4.59
C GLY A 450 2.79 -7.21 -4.38
N GLN A 451 3.37 -8.15 -5.12
CA GLN A 451 4.80 -8.40 -5.12
C GLN A 451 5.58 -7.13 -5.50
N ALA A 452 5.14 -6.39 -6.52
CA ALA A 452 5.75 -5.12 -6.89
C ALA A 452 5.68 -4.08 -5.77
N ILE A 453 4.52 -3.94 -5.09
CA ILE A 453 4.37 -3.02 -3.96
C ILE A 453 5.38 -3.37 -2.85
N GLY A 454 5.44 -4.63 -2.45
CA GLY A 454 6.36 -5.08 -1.40
C GLY A 454 7.84 -4.87 -1.75
N LEU A 455 8.24 -5.18 -2.99
CA LEU A 455 9.60 -4.93 -3.49
C LEU A 455 9.95 -3.43 -3.48
N ALA A 456 9.02 -2.59 -3.94
CA ALA A 456 9.22 -1.14 -3.97
C ALA A 456 9.35 -0.54 -2.55
N MET A 457 8.56 -1.02 -1.59
CA MET A 457 8.67 -0.61 -0.18
C MET A 457 10.01 -1.00 0.46
N ARG A 458 10.70 -1.96 -0.12
CA ARG A 458 12.07 -2.40 0.26
C ARG A 458 13.15 -1.76 -0.63
N GLY A 459 12.86 -0.62 -1.28
CA GLY A 459 13.83 0.19 -2.02
C GLY A 459 14.18 -0.31 -3.42
N LEU A 460 13.56 -1.38 -3.91
CA LEU A 460 13.73 -1.87 -5.27
C LEU A 460 12.88 -1.06 -6.27
N ARG A 461 13.15 -1.21 -7.56
CA ARG A 461 12.48 -0.48 -8.66
C ARG A 461 11.75 -1.46 -9.58
N PRO A 462 10.60 -2.00 -9.14
CA PRO A 462 9.88 -3.03 -9.89
C PRO A 462 9.12 -2.45 -11.09
N ILE A 463 9.22 -3.16 -12.21
CA ILE A 463 8.37 -3.03 -13.38
C ILE A 463 7.55 -4.32 -13.43
N CYS A 464 6.30 -4.30 -12.99
CA CYS A 464 5.42 -5.45 -13.06
C CYS A 464 4.53 -5.37 -14.30
N GLU A 465 4.41 -6.48 -15.00
CA GLU A 465 3.59 -6.56 -16.20
C GLU A 465 2.27 -7.30 -15.94
N ILE A 466 1.18 -6.67 -16.34
CA ILE A 466 -0.10 -7.31 -16.58
C ILE A 466 -0.30 -7.34 -18.10
N GLN A 467 -0.45 -8.51 -18.68
CA GLN A 467 -0.34 -8.71 -20.14
C GLN A 467 -1.25 -7.78 -20.96
N TYR A 468 -2.50 -7.57 -20.53
CA TYR A 468 -3.46 -6.71 -21.24
C TYR A 468 -4.25 -5.83 -20.28
N LEU A 469 -4.68 -4.67 -20.77
CA LEU A 469 -5.36 -3.66 -19.96
C LEU A 469 -6.68 -4.15 -19.34
N ASP A 470 -7.41 -5.01 -20.01
CA ASP A 470 -8.66 -5.58 -19.48
C ASP A 470 -8.39 -6.61 -18.36
N TYR A 471 -7.23 -7.27 -18.33
CA TYR A 471 -6.83 -8.15 -17.22
C TYR A 471 -6.40 -7.35 -15.98
N LEU A 472 -6.01 -6.09 -16.14
CA LEU A 472 -5.69 -5.19 -15.03
C LEU A 472 -6.86 -5.07 -14.03
N LEU A 473 -8.10 -5.34 -14.47
CA LEU A 473 -9.28 -5.30 -13.60
C LEU A 473 -9.17 -6.29 -12.43
N TYR A 474 -8.47 -7.42 -12.57
CA TYR A 474 -8.19 -8.32 -11.44
C TYR A 474 -7.32 -7.66 -10.37
N ALA A 475 -6.38 -6.83 -10.76
CA ALA A 475 -5.48 -6.13 -9.84
C ALA A 475 -6.03 -4.75 -9.39
N LEU A 476 -7.15 -4.29 -9.97
CA LEU A 476 -7.65 -2.92 -9.76
C LEU A 476 -8.01 -2.64 -8.30
N GLN A 477 -8.52 -3.63 -7.56
CA GLN A 477 -8.79 -3.49 -6.15
C GLN A 477 -7.51 -3.13 -5.38
N LEU A 478 -6.43 -3.89 -5.59
CA LEU A 478 -5.17 -3.64 -4.90
C LEU A 478 -4.50 -2.33 -5.36
N MET A 479 -4.66 -1.96 -6.65
CA MET A 479 -4.24 -0.65 -7.13
C MET A 479 -4.93 0.48 -6.38
N SER A 480 -6.24 0.37 -6.16
CA SER A 480 -7.06 1.39 -5.49
C SER A 480 -6.80 1.42 -3.98
N ASP A 481 -6.90 0.26 -3.32
CA ASP A 481 -6.96 0.18 -1.86
C ASP A 481 -5.58 0.19 -1.20
N ASP A 482 -4.55 -0.23 -1.90
CA ASP A 482 -3.18 -0.23 -1.37
C ASP A 482 -2.30 0.81 -2.05
N LEU A 483 -1.98 0.66 -3.36
CA LEU A 483 -0.95 1.44 -4.04
C LEU A 483 -1.32 2.92 -4.18
N ALA A 484 -2.51 3.22 -4.69
CA ALA A 484 -2.92 4.58 -5.04
C ALA A 484 -3.02 5.52 -3.83
N ASN A 485 -3.32 4.99 -2.66
CA ASN A 485 -3.51 5.80 -1.47
C ASN A 485 -2.40 5.64 -0.40
N LEU A 486 -1.39 4.81 -0.65
CA LEU A 486 -0.35 4.49 0.33
C LEU A 486 0.34 5.74 0.89
N LEU A 487 0.81 6.63 0.01
CA LEU A 487 1.48 7.87 0.41
C LEU A 487 0.52 8.80 1.15
N TRP A 488 -0.72 8.91 0.67
CA TRP A 488 -1.74 9.76 1.28
C TRP A 488 -2.17 9.23 2.65
N ARG A 489 -2.56 7.93 2.75
CA ARG A 489 -3.10 7.38 4.01
C ARG A 489 -2.06 7.32 5.13
N THR A 490 -0.77 7.30 4.79
CA THR A 490 0.34 7.36 5.76
C THR A 490 0.86 8.79 6.00
N ALA A 491 0.18 9.80 5.47
CA ALA A 491 0.63 11.20 5.54
C ALA A 491 2.11 11.36 5.18
N GLY A 492 2.53 10.79 4.04
CA GLY A 492 3.91 10.80 3.56
C GLY A 492 4.84 9.81 4.28
N GLY A 493 4.29 8.89 5.08
CA GLY A 493 5.10 7.92 5.84
C GLY A 493 5.66 6.77 5.05
N GLN A 494 4.97 6.35 3.99
CA GLN A 494 5.39 5.22 3.14
C GLN A 494 5.15 5.53 1.66
N LYS A 495 6.00 4.99 0.79
CA LYS A 495 5.87 5.09 -0.67
C LYS A 495 6.25 3.77 -1.33
N ALA A 496 5.71 3.54 -2.51
CA ALA A 496 6.00 2.36 -3.33
C ALA A 496 6.11 2.76 -4.80
N PRO A 497 7.30 3.09 -5.30
CA PRO A 497 7.52 3.51 -6.69
C PRO A 497 7.44 2.33 -7.66
N VAL A 498 6.25 1.82 -7.87
CA VAL A 498 5.92 0.70 -8.77
C VAL A 498 5.64 1.22 -10.16
N ILE A 499 6.19 0.57 -11.18
CA ILE A 499 5.78 0.78 -12.56
C ILE A 499 4.92 -0.41 -12.98
N ILE A 500 3.65 -0.16 -13.27
CA ILE A 500 2.73 -1.14 -13.84
C ILE A 500 2.78 -0.97 -15.35
N ARG A 501 3.22 -2.00 -16.04
CA ARG A 501 3.24 -2.06 -17.49
C ARG A 501 2.06 -2.90 -17.99
N THR A 502 1.33 -2.37 -18.95
CA THR A 502 0.31 -3.12 -19.66
C THR A 502 0.17 -2.60 -21.09
N ARG A 503 -0.58 -3.30 -21.91
CA ARG A 503 -0.86 -2.89 -23.28
C ARG A 503 -2.35 -2.97 -23.58
N GLY A 504 -2.81 -2.08 -24.45
CA GLY A 504 -4.23 -1.97 -24.75
C GLY A 504 -4.54 -0.70 -25.51
N HIS A 505 -5.68 -0.08 -25.18
CA HIS A 505 -6.17 1.13 -25.82
C HIS A 505 -6.28 0.95 -27.35
N ARG A 506 -6.77 -0.21 -27.75
CA ARG A 506 -7.09 -0.55 -29.12
C ARG A 506 -8.60 -0.37 -29.29
N LEU A 507 -9.01 0.30 -30.34
CA LEU A 507 -10.42 0.66 -30.55
C LEU A 507 -11.23 -0.46 -31.25
N GLU A 508 -10.83 -1.70 -31.11
CA GLU A 508 -11.36 -2.85 -31.84
C GLU A 508 -11.75 -3.98 -30.89
N GLY A 509 -13.01 -4.35 -30.88
CA GLY A 509 -13.49 -5.55 -30.17
C GLY A 509 -13.42 -5.46 -28.63
N ILE A 510 -13.65 -6.59 -28.00
CA ILE A 510 -13.51 -6.82 -26.56
C ILE A 510 -12.40 -7.84 -26.32
N TRP A 511 -11.93 -7.91 -25.08
CA TRP A 511 -10.79 -8.68 -24.60
C TRP A 511 -9.49 -8.44 -25.41
N HIS A 512 -8.37 -8.42 -24.75
CA HIS A 512 -7.05 -8.08 -25.27
C HIS A 512 -6.93 -6.72 -25.99
N SER A 513 -8.04 -6.05 -26.24
CA SER A 513 -8.11 -4.78 -26.96
C SER A 513 -9.01 -3.73 -26.29
N GLY A 514 -9.65 -4.10 -25.18
CA GLY A 514 -10.52 -3.20 -24.41
C GLY A 514 -9.77 -2.01 -23.81
N SER A 515 -10.53 -0.98 -23.43
CA SER A 515 -9.99 0.21 -22.78
C SER A 515 -10.89 0.67 -21.61
N PRO A 516 -10.82 -0.01 -20.44
CA PRO A 516 -11.61 0.35 -19.26
C PRO A 516 -11.09 1.59 -18.53
N MET A 517 -10.47 2.54 -19.25
CA MET A 517 -9.77 3.70 -18.71
C MET A 517 -10.64 4.56 -17.80
N ALA A 518 -11.92 4.77 -18.14
CA ALA A 518 -12.82 5.59 -17.34
C ALA A 518 -13.02 5.03 -15.92
N GLY A 519 -13.07 3.70 -15.77
CA GLY A 519 -13.09 3.04 -14.46
C GLY A 519 -11.75 3.20 -13.73
N ILE A 520 -10.65 2.94 -14.40
CA ILE A 520 -9.30 2.98 -13.82
C ILE A 520 -9.00 4.37 -13.26
N ILE A 521 -9.10 5.44 -14.06
CA ILE A 521 -8.72 6.80 -13.63
C ILE A 521 -9.54 7.32 -12.44
N ASN A 522 -10.75 6.83 -12.24
CA ASN A 522 -11.58 7.22 -11.11
C ASN A 522 -11.16 6.54 -9.79
N LEU A 523 -10.54 5.36 -9.85
CA LEU A 523 -10.18 4.57 -8.69
C LEU A 523 -8.71 4.74 -8.25
N VAL A 524 -7.80 5.15 -9.15
CA VAL A 524 -6.35 5.11 -8.89
C VAL A 524 -5.73 6.52 -8.82
N ARG A 525 -6.33 7.44 -8.10
CA ARG A 525 -5.95 8.87 -8.09
C ARG A 525 -4.50 9.16 -7.70
N GLY A 526 -3.86 8.35 -6.87
CA GLY A 526 -2.46 8.50 -6.47
C GLY A 526 -1.46 7.82 -7.41
N ILE A 527 -1.90 7.34 -8.59
CA ILE A 527 -1.05 6.69 -9.59
C ILE A 527 -1.04 7.54 -10.85
N HIS A 528 0.15 7.81 -11.41
CA HIS A 528 0.26 8.47 -12.72
C HIS A 528 -0.17 7.51 -13.83
N VAL A 529 -1.23 7.85 -14.56
CA VAL A 529 -1.75 7.04 -15.67
C VAL A 529 -1.24 7.62 -17.00
N LEU A 530 -0.38 6.88 -17.68
CA LEU A 530 0.36 7.31 -18.85
C LEU A 530 -0.02 6.47 -20.07
N VAL A 531 -0.51 7.11 -21.12
CA VAL A 531 -0.94 6.45 -22.36
C VAL A 531 -0.13 7.02 -23.53
N PRO A 532 1.06 6.44 -23.79
CA PRO A 532 1.97 6.92 -24.83
C PRO A 532 1.36 6.77 -26.24
N ARG A 533 1.68 7.70 -27.14
CA ARG A 533 1.25 7.64 -28.54
C ARG A 533 2.08 6.67 -29.41
N ASN A 534 3.28 6.32 -28.95
CA ASN A 534 4.19 5.37 -29.61
C ASN A 534 5.19 4.78 -28.57
N LEU A 535 6.03 3.84 -28.99
CA LEU A 535 6.92 3.13 -28.06
C LEU A 535 8.16 3.95 -27.65
N THR A 536 8.58 4.92 -28.46
CA THR A 536 9.60 5.91 -28.06
C THR A 536 9.12 6.76 -26.90
N GLN A 537 7.86 7.26 -26.95
CA GLN A 537 7.28 8.00 -25.83
C GLN A 537 7.08 7.11 -24.60
N ALA A 538 6.71 5.82 -24.78
CA ALA A 538 6.65 4.86 -23.69
C ALA A 538 8.01 4.74 -22.98
N GLY A 539 9.10 4.55 -23.73
CA GLY A 539 10.46 4.53 -23.21
C GLY A 539 10.82 5.77 -22.38
N GLY A 540 10.44 6.94 -22.89
CA GLY A 540 10.62 8.20 -22.17
C GLY A 540 9.82 8.28 -20.88
N PHE A 541 8.58 7.76 -20.81
CA PHE A 541 7.79 7.66 -19.60
C PHE A 541 8.40 6.68 -18.58
N TYR A 542 8.91 5.53 -19.03
CA TYR A 542 9.65 4.61 -18.13
C TYR A 542 10.87 5.31 -17.52
N ASN A 543 11.63 6.04 -18.31
CA ASN A 543 12.76 6.80 -17.80
C ASN A 543 12.36 7.88 -16.80
N THR A 544 11.21 8.57 -17.01
CA THR A 544 10.66 9.54 -16.06
C THR A 544 10.30 8.88 -14.75
N LEU A 545 9.54 7.79 -14.79
CA LEU A 545 9.11 7.06 -13.59
C LEU A 545 10.30 6.42 -12.84
N LEU A 546 11.32 5.91 -13.54
CA LEU A 546 12.53 5.35 -12.92
C LEU A 546 13.43 6.42 -12.27
N ARG A 547 13.23 7.70 -12.57
CA ARG A 547 13.91 8.84 -11.91
C ARG A 547 13.08 9.47 -10.80
N ALA A 548 11.82 9.08 -10.70
CA ALA A 548 10.89 9.50 -9.67
C ALA A 548 10.66 8.40 -8.64
N GLU A 549 10.05 8.72 -7.52
CA GLU A 549 9.68 7.74 -6.51
C GLU A 549 8.15 7.67 -6.28
N GLU A 550 7.41 7.74 -7.37
CA GLU A 550 5.95 7.63 -7.42
C GLU A 550 5.49 6.48 -8.30
N PRO A 551 4.32 5.88 -8.02
CA PRO A 551 3.79 4.81 -8.86
C PRO A 551 3.24 5.33 -10.19
N GLY A 552 3.41 4.54 -11.24
CA GLY A 552 2.88 4.83 -12.57
C GLY A 552 2.32 3.60 -13.28
N LEU A 553 1.22 3.81 -14.01
CA LEU A 553 0.65 2.85 -14.96
C LEU A 553 0.97 3.33 -16.37
N VAL A 554 1.69 2.51 -17.13
CA VAL A 554 2.00 2.78 -18.55
C VAL A 554 1.16 1.82 -19.41
N VAL A 555 0.26 2.39 -20.22
CA VAL A 555 -0.61 1.65 -21.15
C VAL A 555 -0.04 1.76 -22.55
N GLU A 556 0.80 0.81 -22.94
CA GLU A 556 1.46 0.81 -24.24
C GLU A 556 0.47 0.60 -25.39
N PRO A 557 0.64 1.30 -26.56
CA PRO A 557 -0.24 1.15 -27.70
C PRO A 557 -0.02 -0.23 -28.35
N LEU A 558 -0.99 -1.13 -28.23
CA LEU A 558 -0.88 -2.52 -28.71
C LEU A 558 -0.49 -2.61 -30.20
N ASN A 559 -1.02 -1.74 -31.05
CA ASN A 559 -0.66 -1.69 -32.47
C ASN A 559 0.71 -1.07 -32.74
N GLY A 560 1.35 -0.43 -31.74
CA GLY A 560 2.65 0.25 -31.86
C GLY A 560 3.83 -0.70 -32.01
N TYR A 561 3.77 -1.90 -31.45
CA TYR A 561 4.91 -2.81 -31.42
C TYR A 561 5.50 -3.20 -32.77
N ARG A 562 4.67 -3.22 -33.82
CA ARG A 562 5.08 -3.57 -35.19
C ARG A 562 5.33 -2.36 -36.08
N LEU A 563 5.01 -1.15 -35.61
CA LEU A 563 5.29 0.08 -36.36
C LEU A 563 6.78 0.40 -36.24
N LYS A 564 7.33 1.02 -37.32
CA LYS A 564 8.72 1.45 -37.31
C LYS A 564 8.83 2.85 -36.71
N GLU A 565 9.81 3.00 -35.81
CA GLU A 565 10.18 4.27 -35.18
C GLU A 565 11.69 4.45 -35.28
N ARG A 566 12.16 5.69 -35.30
CA ARG A 566 13.60 5.97 -35.17
C ARG A 566 13.99 5.83 -33.71
N LEU A 567 15.05 5.07 -33.42
CA LEU A 567 15.60 4.94 -32.07
C LEU A 567 16.38 6.22 -31.71
N PRO A 568 16.07 6.89 -30.61
CA PRO A 568 16.85 8.06 -30.16
C PRO A 568 18.28 7.67 -29.78
N ASP A 569 19.26 8.50 -30.17
CA ASP A 569 20.66 8.29 -29.82
C ASP A 569 20.92 8.48 -28.33
N ASN A 570 20.08 9.28 -27.64
CA ASN A 570 20.12 9.55 -26.19
C ASN A 570 19.04 8.79 -25.42
N LEU A 571 18.70 7.57 -25.81
CA LEU A 571 17.58 6.81 -25.21
C LEU A 571 17.68 6.63 -23.69
N ALA A 572 18.89 6.54 -23.14
CA ALA A 572 19.10 6.38 -21.70
C ALA A 572 18.76 7.63 -20.88
N GLU A 573 18.93 8.80 -21.47
CA GLU A 573 18.69 10.13 -20.85
C GLU A 573 17.30 10.69 -21.16
N MET A 574 16.70 10.30 -22.31
CA MET A 574 15.41 10.81 -22.75
C MET A 574 14.32 10.61 -21.70
N THR A 575 13.60 11.69 -21.38
CA THR A 575 12.46 11.70 -20.46
C THR A 575 11.29 12.46 -21.07
N VAL A 576 10.06 12.05 -20.73
CA VAL A 576 8.83 12.75 -21.09
C VAL A 576 8.25 13.40 -19.83
N PRO A 577 8.02 14.72 -19.80
CA PRO A 577 7.46 15.39 -18.63
C PRO A 577 6.00 14.97 -18.42
N LEU A 578 5.61 14.82 -17.13
CA LEU A 578 4.22 14.52 -16.77
C LEU A 578 3.41 15.82 -16.58
N GLY A 579 2.11 15.75 -16.85
CA GLY A 579 1.21 16.90 -16.71
C GLY A 579 1.34 17.98 -17.79
N MET A 580 2.17 17.76 -18.80
CA MET A 580 2.41 18.71 -19.89
C MET A 580 1.90 18.14 -21.23
N PRO A 581 0.85 18.73 -21.83
CA PRO A 581 0.39 18.30 -23.15
C PRO A 581 1.43 18.65 -24.23
N GLU A 582 1.58 17.77 -25.22
CA GLU A 582 2.45 17.96 -26.37
C GLU A 582 1.63 18.52 -27.55
N ILE A 583 2.13 19.55 -28.21
CA ILE A 583 1.53 20.06 -29.46
C ILE A 583 2.17 19.32 -30.62
N LEU A 584 1.41 18.43 -31.26
CA LEU A 584 1.89 17.62 -32.38
C LEU A 584 1.80 18.36 -33.73
N ARG A 585 0.82 19.24 -33.88
CA ARG A 585 0.60 20.06 -35.09
C ARG A 585 0.02 21.42 -34.70
N GLN A 586 0.57 22.48 -35.24
CA GLN A 586 0.02 23.84 -35.14
C GLN A 586 -1.07 24.04 -36.16
N GLY A 587 -2.10 24.81 -35.79
CA GLY A 587 -3.21 25.16 -36.67
C GLY A 587 -4.03 26.33 -36.10
N THR A 588 -5.01 26.82 -36.85
CA THR A 588 -5.84 27.98 -36.50
C THR A 588 -7.34 27.68 -36.52
N ASP A 589 -7.77 26.60 -37.18
CA ASP A 589 -9.17 26.37 -37.51
C ASP A 589 -9.89 25.54 -36.43
N VAL A 590 -9.22 24.54 -35.87
CA VAL A 590 -9.78 23.63 -34.85
C VAL A 590 -8.71 23.13 -33.91
N THR A 591 -9.09 22.93 -32.64
CA THR A 591 -8.25 22.25 -31.63
C THR A 591 -8.73 20.83 -31.43
N VAL A 592 -7.85 19.83 -31.68
CA VAL A 592 -8.12 18.41 -31.42
C VAL A 592 -7.26 17.98 -30.25
N VAL A 593 -7.91 17.52 -29.17
CA VAL A 593 -7.25 16.94 -27.99
C VAL A 593 -7.44 15.42 -28.03
N THR A 594 -6.32 14.68 -27.98
CA THR A 594 -6.35 13.21 -28.07
C THR A 594 -5.14 12.59 -27.35
N TYR A 595 -5.10 11.27 -27.21
CA TYR A 595 -4.01 10.55 -26.54
C TYR A 595 -3.82 9.14 -27.14
N GLY A 596 -2.71 8.50 -26.82
CA GLY A 596 -2.42 7.12 -27.20
C GLY A 596 -2.47 6.87 -28.70
N SER A 597 -3.00 5.75 -29.12
CA SER A 597 -3.11 5.35 -30.55
C SER A 597 -3.94 6.31 -31.40
N CYS A 598 -4.84 7.07 -30.77
CA CYS A 598 -5.69 8.04 -31.48
C CYS A 598 -4.91 9.24 -32.01
N CYS A 599 -3.72 9.53 -31.45
CA CYS A 599 -2.88 10.64 -31.96
C CYS A 599 -2.49 10.43 -33.43
N ARG A 600 -2.17 9.21 -33.84
CA ARG A 600 -1.84 8.89 -35.24
C ARG A 600 -3.05 9.11 -36.15
N ILE A 601 -4.22 8.62 -35.72
CA ILE A 601 -5.47 8.76 -36.48
C ILE A 601 -5.81 10.24 -36.67
N ALA A 602 -5.64 11.06 -35.61
CA ALA A 602 -5.89 12.50 -35.69
C ALA A 602 -4.91 13.22 -36.62
N LEU A 603 -3.63 12.83 -36.62
CA LEU A 603 -2.62 13.37 -37.55
C LEU A 603 -2.93 13.00 -39.00
N ASP A 604 -3.25 11.71 -39.26
CA ASP A 604 -3.64 11.23 -40.60
C ASP A 604 -4.91 11.95 -41.13
N ALA A 605 -5.87 12.24 -40.24
CA ALA A 605 -7.07 12.99 -40.59
C ALA A 605 -6.78 14.47 -40.86
N ALA A 606 -5.83 15.07 -40.16
CA ALA A 606 -5.45 16.47 -40.32
C ALA A 606 -4.61 16.73 -41.59
N GLU A 607 -4.11 15.70 -42.25
CA GLU A 607 -3.43 15.78 -43.54
C GLU A 607 -4.39 15.76 -44.73
N LYS A 608 -5.59 15.24 -44.55
CA LYS A 608 -6.67 15.20 -45.56
C LYS A 608 -7.50 16.49 -45.58
#